data_a9c2a4e1460df724021b755a3d09a923
#
_entry.id   a9c2a4e1460df724021b755a3d09a923
#
_cell.length_a   1.000
_cell.length_b   1.000
_cell.length_c   1.000
_cell.angle_alpha   90.00
_cell.angle_beta   90.00
_cell.angle_gamma   90.00
#
_symmetry.space_group_name_H-M   'P 1'
#
loop_
_entity.id
_entity.type
_entity.pdbx_description
1 polymer ?
#
loop_
_entity_poly.entity_id
_entity_poly.type
_entity_poly.pdbx_seq_one_letter_code
_entity_poly.pdbx_strand_id
1 'polypeptide(L)'
;MNILDIFGDHTITAWQTVQTAYGPQKGPERLIQGCMVVEENKLVRDSNGAEIVSTAQAAIPPEAKQDLEPGTMVRLPSGRETTVISVESVEPLSLPLPSFVRLNLA
;
A
#
# COMPACT_ATOMS: atom_id res chain seq x y z
N MET A 1 19.51 -9.95 -1.73
CA MET A 1 19.12 -8.83 -0.85
C MET A 1 18.02 -8.03 -1.55
N ASN A 2 16.92 -7.77 -0.88
CA ASN A 2 15.85 -6.92 -1.37
C ASN A 2 16.19 -5.46 -1.07
N ILE A 3 15.82 -4.54 -1.96
CA ILE A 3 16.02 -3.11 -1.70
C ILE A 3 15.30 -2.67 -0.42
N LEU A 4 14.18 -3.30 -0.08
CA LEU A 4 13.44 -3.02 1.15
C LEU A 4 14.17 -3.51 2.40
N ASP A 5 15.12 -4.44 2.27
CA ASP A 5 15.97 -4.84 3.38
C ASP A 5 16.96 -3.73 3.77
N ILE A 6 17.23 -2.80 2.84
CA ILE A 6 18.14 -1.69 3.07
C ILE A 6 17.36 -0.44 3.49
N PHE A 7 16.23 -0.15 2.84
CA PHE A 7 15.49 1.10 3.01
C PHE A 7 14.12 0.92 3.66
N GLY A 8 13.66 -0.33 3.79
CA GLY A 8 12.32 -0.62 4.27
C GLY A 8 12.24 -0.77 5.78
N ASP A 9 12.36 0.32 6.51
CA ASP A 9 12.29 0.32 7.97
C ASP A 9 10.95 0.82 8.51
N HIS A 10 10.00 1.11 7.62
CA HIS A 10 8.67 1.55 8.02
C HIS A 10 7.74 0.36 8.24
N THR A 11 6.75 0.57 9.09
CA THR A 11 5.67 -0.39 9.31
C THR A 11 4.35 0.33 9.03
N ILE A 12 3.49 -0.29 8.22
CA ILE A 12 2.15 0.21 7.98
C ILE A 12 1.13 -0.78 8.55
N THR A 13 -0.05 -0.29 8.88
CA THR A 13 -1.17 -1.11 9.35
C THR A 13 -2.26 -1.06 8.29
N ALA A 14 -2.76 -2.24 7.89
CA ALA A 14 -3.81 -2.33 6.89
C ALA A 14 -4.99 -3.10 7.44
N TRP A 15 -6.20 -2.69 7.05
CA TRP A 15 -7.43 -3.41 7.41
C TRP A 15 -8.49 -3.15 6.37
N GLN A 16 -9.49 -4.02 6.33
CA GLN A 16 -10.64 -3.86 5.45
C GLN A 16 -11.87 -3.53 6.29
N THR A 17 -12.82 -2.81 5.67
CA THR A 17 -14.12 -2.55 6.27
C THR A 17 -15.00 -3.76 6.04
N VAL A 18 -15.58 -4.29 7.12
CA VAL A 18 -16.46 -5.46 7.07
C VAL A 18 -17.89 -4.98 7.29
N GLN A 19 -18.82 -5.43 6.45
CA GLN A 19 -20.24 -5.13 6.62
C GLN A 19 -20.83 -6.06 7.68
N THR A 20 -21.50 -5.48 8.65
CA THR A 20 -22.18 -6.21 9.71
C THR A 20 -23.64 -5.78 9.82
N ALA A 21 -24.41 -6.46 10.67
CA ALA A 21 -25.81 -6.08 10.93
C ALA A 21 -25.94 -4.67 11.52
N TYR A 22 -24.87 -4.13 12.08
CA TYR A 22 -24.83 -2.79 12.68
C TYR A 22 -24.16 -1.76 11.75
N GLY A 23 -23.91 -2.11 10.50
CA GLY A 23 -23.25 -1.25 9.53
C GLY A 23 -21.77 -1.61 9.32
N PRO A 24 -21.01 -0.73 8.63
CA PRO A 24 -19.61 -1.00 8.39
C PRO A 24 -18.80 -1.00 9.68
N GLN A 25 -17.97 -2.01 9.85
CA GLN A 25 -17.08 -2.17 10.99
C GLN A 25 -15.66 -2.36 10.50
N LYS A 26 -14.70 -1.92 11.32
CA LYS A 26 -13.29 -2.13 11.04
C LYS A 26 -12.96 -3.61 11.18
N GLY A 27 -12.36 -4.19 10.14
CA GLY A 27 -11.88 -5.57 10.18
C GLY A 27 -10.57 -5.70 10.96
N PRO A 28 -10.02 -6.93 11.01
CA PRO A 28 -8.76 -7.16 11.72
C PRO A 28 -7.62 -6.36 11.11
N GLU A 29 -6.79 -5.76 11.96
CA GLU A 29 -5.60 -5.04 11.51
C GLU A 29 -4.49 -6.02 11.17
N ARG A 30 -3.74 -5.70 10.12
CA ARG A 30 -2.57 -6.45 9.68
C ARG A 30 -1.38 -5.51 9.65
N LEU A 31 -0.30 -5.90 10.34
CA LEU A 31 0.94 -5.14 10.32
C LEU A 31 1.80 -5.59 9.16
N ILE A 32 2.30 -4.65 8.37
CA ILE A 32 3.20 -4.92 7.25
C ILE A 32 4.51 -4.22 7.54
N GLN A 33 5.54 -5.00 7.78
CA GLN A 33 6.88 -4.52 8.10
C GLN A 33 7.76 -4.50 6.84
N GLY A 34 8.88 -3.80 6.93
CA GLY A 34 9.83 -3.75 5.82
C GLY A 34 9.34 -2.90 4.65
N CYS A 35 8.56 -1.86 4.94
CA CYS A 35 8.00 -0.97 3.93
C CYS A 35 8.83 0.30 3.81
N MET A 36 8.71 0.97 2.65
CA MET A 36 9.22 2.32 2.44
C MET A 36 8.05 3.20 2.05
N VAL A 37 7.77 4.22 2.86
CA VAL A 37 6.63 5.12 2.66
C VAL A 37 7.15 6.50 2.29
N VAL A 38 6.59 7.06 1.21
CA VAL A 38 6.87 8.42 0.75
C VAL A 38 5.55 9.17 0.69
N GLU A 39 5.47 10.30 1.37
CA GLU A 39 4.27 11.15 1.32
C GLU A 39 4.54 12.31 0.35
N GLU A 40 4.14 12.12 -0.90
CA GLU A 40 4.22 13.15 -1.93
C GLU A 40 3.01 13.05 -2.87
N ASN A 41 2.64 14.16 -3.47
CA ASN A 41 1.54 14.18 -4.43
C ASN A 41 2.01 13.64 -5.78
N LYS A 42 1.25 12.69 -6.32
CA LYS A 42 1.56 12.05 -7.59
C LYS A 42 0.27 11.74 -8.32
N LEU A 43 0.22 12.03 -9.62
CA LEU A 43 -0.93 11.67 -10.44
C LEU A 43 -0.87 10.20 -10.79
N VAL A 44 -1.92 9.46 -10.45
CA VAL A 44 -2.01 8.02 -10.70
C VAL A 44 -3.39 7.70 -11.29
N ARG A 45 -3.57 6.48 -11.79
CA ARG A 45 -4.88 5.99 -12.23
C ARG A 45 -5.45 5.07 -11.17
N ASP A 46 -6.75 5.26 -10.91
CA ASP A 46 -7.47 4.38 -9.98
C ASP A 46 -7.88 3.08 -10.69
N SER A 47 -8.63 2.23 -10.00
CA SER A 47 -9.07 0.95 -10.53
C SER A 47 -10.04 1.08 -11.70
N ASN A 48 -10.65 2.24 -11.90
CA ASN A 48 -11.54 2.54 -13.02
C ASN A 48 -10.83 3.24 -14.17
N GLY A 49 -9.53 3.47 -14.07
CA GLY A 49 -8.75 4.16 -15.08
C GLY A 49 -8.82 5.67 -15.01
N ALA A 50 -9.52 6.26 -14.04
CA ALA A 50 -9.59 7.70 -13.87
C ALA A 50 -8.31 8.24 -13.23
N GLU A 51 -7.89 9.42 -13.64
CA GLU A 51 -6.74 10.08 -13.02
C GLU A 51 -7.13 10.67 -11.68
N ILE A 52 -6.31 10.41 -10.67
CA ILE A 52 -6.52 10.88 -9.30
C ILE A 52 -5.17 11.20 -8.67
N VAL A 53 -5.15 12.15 -7.75
CA VAL A 53 -3.92 12.50 -7.05
C VAL A 53 -3.73 11.53 -5.88
N SER A 54 -2.60 10.82 -5.88
CA SER A 54 -2.14 10.04 -4.74
C SER A 54 -1.30 10.95 -3.86
N THR A 55 -1.55 10.94 -2.55
CA THR A 55 -0.82 11.79 -1.62
C THR A 55 0.29 11.05 -0.89
N ALA A 56 0.34 9.73 -1.03
CA ALA A 56 1.39 8.90 -0.45
C ALA A 56 1.55 7.63 -1.27
N GLN A 57 2.75 7.09 -1.27
CA GLN A 57 3.06 5.81 -1.91
C GLN A 57 3.82 4.95 -0.91
N ALA A 58 3.53 3.66 -0.91
CA ALA A 58 4.24 2.69 -0.07
C ALA A 58 4.78 1.57 -0.93
N ALA A 59 6.08 1.29 -0.81
CA ALA A 59 6.69 0.10 -1.38
C ALA A 59 6.68 -0.99 -0.32
N ILE A 60 6.13 -2.15 -0.64
CA ILE A 60 5.99 -3.25 0.30
C ILE A 60 6.64 -4.51 -0.30
N PRO A 61 7.04 -5.49 0.54
CA PRO A 61 7.54 -6.76 0.03
C PRO A 61 6.46 -7.47 -0.81
N PRO A 62 6.84 -8.19 -1.90
CA PRO A 62 5.84 -8.85 -2.76
C PRO A 62 4.93 -9.83 -2.01
N GLU A 63 5.45 -10.50 -1.00
CA GLU A 63 4.68 -11.45 -0.20
C GLU A 63 3.60 -10.79 0.63
N ALA A 64 3.68 -9.48 0.85
CA ALA A 64 2.69 -8.73 1.62
C ALA A 64 1.51 -8.25 0.78
N LYS A 65 1.52 -8.49 -0.54
CA LYS A 65 0.48 -8.04 -1.47
C LYS A 65 -0.89 -8.66 -1.19
N GLN A 66 -0.91 -9.84 -0.58
CA GLN A 66 -2.15 -10.57 -0.34
C GLN A 66 -3.15 -9.71 0.44
N ASP A 67 -4.40 -9.69 -0.03
CA ASP A 67 -5.52 -8.95 0.57
C ASP A 67 -5.37 -7.42 0.57
N LEU A 68 -4.40 -6.88 -0.16
CA LEU A 68 -4.23 -5.44 -0.32
C LEU A 68 -4.83 -4.99 -1.65
N GLU A 69 -6.13 -4.77 -1.64
CA GLU A 69 -6.88 -4.36 -2.83
C GLU A 69 -7.23 -2.86 -2.74
N PRO A 70 -7.59 -2.22 -3.88
CA PRO A 70 -8.12 -0.86 -3.82
C PRO A 70 -9.30 -0.76 -2.84
N GLY A 71 -9.30 0.27 -2.02
CA GLY A 71 -10.29 0.45 -0.95
C GLY A 71 -9.85 -0.04 0.42
N THR A 72 -8.74 -0.79 0.49
CA THR A 72 -8.17 -1.22 1.78
C THR A 72 -7.70 0.01 2.56
N MET A 73 -8.00 0.06 3.85
CA MET A 73 -7.55 1.14 4.73
C MET A 73 -6.12 0.89 5.16
N VAL A 74 -5.34 1.96 5.23
CA VAL A 74 -3.93 1.90 5.63
C VAL A 74 -3.63 3.03 6.60
N ARG A 75 -2.95 2.71 7.68
CA ARG A 75 -2.39 3.71 8.61
C ARG A 75 -0.89 3.80 8.38
N LEU A 76 -0.43 5.00 8.07
CA LEU A 76 0.98 5.29 7.81
C LEU A 76 1.77 5.42 9.11
N PRO A 77 3.12 5.33 9.06
CA PRO A 77 3.95 5.52 10.26
C PRO A 77 3.73 6.87 10.95
N SER A 78 3.30 7.89 10.19
CA SER A 78 2.98 9.20 10.75
C SER A 78 1.66 9.23 11.54
N GLY A 79 0.88 8.14 11.51
CA GLY A 79 -0.44 8.07 12.13
C GLY A 79 -1.59 8.43 11.21
N ARG A 80 -1.29 8.94 10.01
CA ARG A 80 -2.32 9.30 9.03
C ARG A 80 -2.99 8.04 8.48
N GLU A 81 -4.33 8.06 8.39
CA GLU A 81 -5.10 6.98 7.78
C GLU A 81 -5.56 7.38 6.39
N THR A 82 -5.44 6.44 5.46
CA THR A 82 -5.79 6.67 4.06
C THR A 82 -6.25 5.36 3.43
N THR A 83 -6.61 5.40 2.15
CA THR A 83 -7.07 4.21 1.42
C THR A 83 -6.16 3.92 0.24
N VAL A 84 -6.09 2.63 -0.14
CA VAL A 84 -5.37 2.20 -1.33
C VAL A 84 -6.18 2.60 -2.56
N ILE A 85 -5.55 3.35 -3.48
CA ILE A 85 -6.14 3.71 -4.77
C ILE A 85 -5.86 2.60 -5.78
N SER A 86 -4.61 2.16 -5.86
CA SER A 86 -4.19 1.14 -6.81
C SER A 86 -2.98 0.37 -6.26
N VAL A 87 -2.78 -0.83 -6.80
CA VAL A 87 -1.68 -1.72 -6.42
C VAL A 87 -0.90 -2.05 -7.68
N GLU A 88 0.41 -1.77 -7.67
CA GLU A 88 1.28 -2.01 -8.81
C GLU A 88 2.39 -2.96 -8.41
N SER A 89 2.58 -4.04 -9.17
CA SER A 89 3.73 -4.92 -9.00
C SER A 89 4.87 -4.41 -9.87
N VAL A 90 6.02 -4.20 -9.26
CA VAL A 90 7.22 -3.70 -9.96
C VAL A 90 8.25 -4.83 -10.00
N GLU A 91 8.47 -5.35 -11.21
CA GLU A 91 9.42 -6.44 -11.46
C GLU A 91 10.40 -6.00 -12.54
N PRO A 92 11.61 -5.55 -12.16
CA PRO A 92 12.59 -5.12 -13.15
C PRO A 92 13.17 -6.33 -13.87
N LEU A 93 12.64 -6.62 -15.06
CA LEU A 93 12.90 -7.85 -15.80
C LEU A 93 14.33 -7.98 -16.31
N SER A 94 15.01 -6.86 -16.59
CA SER A 94 16.34 -6.86 -17.18
C SER A 94 17.44 -6.39 -16.24
N LEU A 95 17.12 -6.09 -14.99
CA LEU A 95 18.06 -5.60 -13.99
C LEU A 95 18.08 -6.55 -12.79
N PRO A 96 19.22 -6.71 -12.11
CA PRO A 96 19.30 -7.55 -10.92
C PRO A 96 18.73 -6.86 -9.68
N LEU A 97 17.65 -6.11 -9.86
CA LEU A 97 16.96 -5.42 -8.77
C LEU A 97 15.81 -6.28 -8.27
N PRO A 98 15.57 -6.28 -6.97
CA PRO A 98 14.46 -7.05 -6.41
C PRO A 98 13.11 -6.45 -6.81
N SER A 99 12.10 -7.31 -6.94
CA SER A 99 10.74 -6.87 -7.18
C SER A 99 10.12 -6.36 -5.89
N PHE A 100 9.13 -5.48 -6.03
CA PHE A 100 8.34 -4.98 -4.91
C PHE A 100 6.95 -4.60 -5.39
N VAL A 101 6.04 -4.34 -4.46
CA VAL A 101 4.68 -3.90 -4.76
C VAL A 101 4.55 -2.46 -4.29
N ARG A 102 4.02 -1.61 -5.18
CA ARG A 102 3.74 -0.21 -4.85
C ARG A 102 2.27 -0.02 -4.59
N LEU A 103 1.94 0.55 -3.45
CA LEU A 103 0.60 0.99 -3.12
C LEU A 103 0.51 2.49 -3.36
N ASN A 104 -0.43 2.92 -4.19
CA ASN A 104 -0.76 4.34 -4.35
C ASN A 104 -1.91 4.65 -3.40
N LEU A 105 -1.72 5.63 -2.52
CA LEU A 105 -2.64 5.94 -1.43
C LEU A 105 -3.29 7.29 -1.62
N ALA A 106 -4.54 7.38 -1.20
CA ALA A 106 -5.34 8.60 -1.34
C ALA A 106 -4.84 9.75 -0.47
#